data_4c625fa46f31edece80a69905eb803b6
#
_entry.id   4c625fa46f31edece80a69905eb803b6
#
_cell.length_a   1.000
_cell.length_b   1.000
_cell.length_c   1.000
_cell.angle_alpha   90.00
_cell.angle_beta   90.00
_cell.angle_gamma   90.00
#
_symmetry.space_group_name_H-M   'P 1'
#
loop_
_entity.id
_entity.type
_entity.pdbx_description
1 polymer ?
#
loop_
_entity_poly.entity_id
_entity_poly.type
_entity_poly.pdbx_seq_one_letter_code
_entity_poly.pdbx_strand_id
1 'polypeptide(L)' 'MKFSVPDMSCGHCTAAIESAVKSADPNAGVECDLSARQVHVDSVLPADQVQAIIRDAGYDVEPAAA' A
#
# COMPACT_ATOMS: atom_id res chain seq x y z
N MET A 1 6.61 -4.32 5.79
CA MET A 1 7.12 -3.45 4.70
C MET A 1 6.37 -2.13 4.67
N LYS A 2 7.08 -1.06 4.40
CA LYS A 2 6.51 0.28 4.33
C LYS A 2 6.70 0.88 2.95
N PHE A 3 5.70 1.62 2.52
CA PHE A 3 5.74 2.34 1.25
C PHE A 3 5.29 3.77 1.44
N SER A 4 5.86 4.66 0.65
CA SER A 4 5.42 6.04 0.56
C SER A 4 4.50 6.19 -0.63
N VAL A 5 3.31 6.73 -0.40
CA VAL A 5 2.30 6.95 -1.44
C VAL A 5 1.90 8.43 -1.41
N PRO A 6 2.65 9.29 -2.13
CA PRO A 6 2.42 10.74 -2.07
C PRO A 6 1.01 11.17 -2.47
N ASP A 7 0.37 10.40 -3.34
CA ASP A 7 -0.98 10.71 -3.83
C ASP A 7 -2.09 10.27 -2.87
N MET A 8 -1.74 9.58 -1.79
CA MET A 8 -2.72 9.12 -0.81
C MET A 8 -3.15 10.29 0.08
N SER A 9 -4.32 10.84 -0.18
CA SER A 9 -4.78 12.04 0.50
C SER A 9 -6.17 11.90 1.13
N CYS A 10 -6.83 10.76 0.97
CA CYS A 10 -8.18 10.58 1.49
C CYS A 10 -8.48 9.11 1.78
N GLY A 11 -9.60 8.87 2.49
CA GLY A 11 -10.00 7.51 2.86
C GLY A 11 -10.32 6.60 1.68
N HIS A 12 -10.71 7.15 0.55
CA HIS A 12 -10.97 6.37 -0.66
C HIS A 12 -9.68 5.76 -1.20
N CYS A 13 -8.59 6.49 -1.12
CA CYS A 13 -7.28 5.99 -1.54
C CYS A 13 -6.82 4.84 -0.65
N THR A 14 -6.99 4.96 0.66
CA THR A 14 -6.62 3.90 1.59
C THR A 14 -7.43 2.64 1.35
N ALA A 15 -8.73 2.78 1.11
CA ALA A 15 -9.61 1.64 0.84
C ALA A 15 -9.22 0.94 -0.47
N ALA A 16 -8.88 1.69 -1.51
CA ALA A 16 -8.47 1.13 -2.79
C ALA A 16 -7.16 0.35 -2.67
N ILE A 17 -6.18 0.90 -1.97
CA ILE A 17 -4.89 0.25 -1.74
C ILE A 17 -5.08 -1.02 -0.91
N GLU A 18 -5.84 -0.93 0.16
CA GLU A 18 -6.13 -2.07 1.03
C GLU A 18 -6.82 -3.18 0.26
N SER A 19 -7.82 -2.86 -0.52
CA SER A 19 -8.55 -3.81 -1.35
C SER A 19 -7.63 -4.48 -2.38
N ALA A 20 -6.76 -3.71 -3.03
CA ALA A 20 -5.84 -4.23 -4.02
C ALA A 20 -4.85 -5.22 -3.41
N VAL A 21 -4.28 -4.90 -2.24
CA VAL A 21 -3.36 -5.79 -1.55
C VAL A 21 -4.06 -7.05 -1.07
N LYS A 22 -5.24 -6.91 -0.49
CA LYS A 22 -6.00 -8.06 0.01
C LYS A 22 -6.53 -8.95 -1.09
N SER A 23 -6.71 -8.43 -2.29
CA SER A 23 -7.07 -9.25 -3.45
C SER A 23 -5.95 -10.22 -3.84
N ALA A 24 -4.71 -9.80 -3.66
CA ALA A 24 -3.54 -10.64 -3.93
C ALA A 24 -3.20 -11.55 -2.75
N ASP A 25 -3.39 -11.05 -1.52
CA ASP A 25 -3.13 -11.80 -0.30
C ASP A 25 -4.23 -11.49 0.73
N PRO A 26 -5.26 -12.33 0.82
CA PRO A 26 -6.37 -12.09 1.74
C PRO A 26 -5.97 -12.04 3.22
N ASN A 27 -4.82 -12.58 3.57
CA ASN A 27 -4.31 -12.59 4.94
C ASN A 27 -3.40 -11.40 5.24
N ALA A 28 -3.18 -10.53 4.27
CA ALA A 28 -2.31 -9.38 4.46
C ALA A 28 -2.92 -8.39 5.45
N GLY A 29 -2.07 -7.83 6.30
CA GLY A 29 -2.42 -6.69 7.13
C GLY A 29 -2.01 -5.41 6.42
N VAL A 30 -2.90 -4.44 6.35
CA VAL A 30 -2.63 -3.16 5.69
C VAL A 30 -3.01 -2.04 6.63
N GLU A 31 -2.05 -1.16 6.92
CA GLU A 31 -2.27 0.06 7.69
C GLU A 31 -1.86 1.26 6.85
N CYS A 32 -2.73 2.24 6.77
CA CYS A 32 -2.48 3.46 6.03
C CYS A 32 -2.40 4.65 6.97
N ASP A 33 -1.37 5.46 6.81
CA ASP A 33 -1.18 6.69 7.57
C ASP A 33 -1.31 7.87 6.62
N LEU A 34 -2.45 8.54 6.65
CA LEU A 34 -2.72 9.68 5.78
C LEU A 34 -1.82 10.87 6.11
N SER A 35 -1.49 11.06 7.38
CA SER A 35 -0.63 12.17 7.80
C SER A 35 0.77 12.04 7.22
N ALA A 36 1.33 10.84 7.24
CA ALA A 36 2.65 10.56 6.71
C ALA A 36 2.62 10.14 5.24
N ARG A 37 1.43 9.90 4.70
CA ARG A 37 1.22 9.36 3.35
C ARG A 37 2.01 8.07 3.13
N GLN A 38 1.93 7.18 4.11
CA GLN A 38 2.63 5.91 4.11
C GLN A 38 1.64 4.76 4.25
N VAL A 39 2.04 3.63 3.69
CA VAL A 39 1.29 2.38 3.81
C VAL A 39 2.22 1.34 4.41
N HIS A 40 1.76 0.70 5.47
CA HIS A 40 2.47 -0.42 6.07
C HIS A 40 1.72 -1.70 5.72
N VAL A 41 2.41 -2.62 5.07
CA VAL A 41 1.85 -3.90 4.64
C VAL A 41 2.57 -5.04 5.35
N ASP A 42 1.79 -5.92 5.95
CA ASP A 42 2.29 -7.15 6.55
C ASP A 42 1.76 -8.32 5.72
N SER A 43 2.61 -8.88 4.87
CA SER A 43 2.23 -9.87 3.89
C SER A 43 3.40 -10.81 3.61
N VAL A 44 3.09 -12.01 3.13
CA VAL A 44 4.09 -12.96 2.65
C VAL A 44 4.58 -12.63 1.25
N LEU A 45 3.95 -11.68 0.58
CA LEU A 45 4.33 -11.26 -0.76
C LEU A 45 5.64 -10.45 -0.71
N PRO A 46 6.49 -10.55 -1.75
CA PRO A 46 7.68 -9.71 -1.84
C PRO A 46 7.29 -8.22 -1.93
N ALA A 47 8.17 -7.36 -1.43
CA ALA A 47 7.93 -5.92 -1.48
C ALA A 47 7.73 -5.41 -2.90
N ASP A 48 8.48 -5.94 -3.86
CA ASP A 48 8.35 -5.57 -5.28
C ASP A 48 6.95 -5.85 -5.81
N GLN A 49 6.39 -6.99 -5.40
CA GLN A 49 5.05 -7.37 -5.84
C GLN A 49 3.99 -6.47 -5.22
N VAL A 50 4.11 -6.16 -3.94
CA VAL A 50 3.19 -5.24 -3.26
C VAL A 50 3.27 -3.85 -3.88
N GLN A 51 4.47 -3.39 -4.18
CA GLN A 51 4.66 -2.10 -4.85
C GLN A 51 3.96 -2.08 -6.21
N ALA A 52 4.09 -3.14 -7.00
CA ALA A 52 3.43 -3.24 -8.29
C ALA A 52 1.89 -3.24 -8.15
N ILE A 53 1.37 -3.91 -7.13
CA ILE A 53 -0.06 -3.95 -6.85
C ILE A 53 -0.59 -2.55 -6.56
N ILE A 54 0.10 -1.80 -5.73
CA ILE A 54 -0.30 -0.43 -5.39
C ILE A 54 -0.23 0.48 -6.62
N ARG A 55 0.83 0.32 -7.40
CA ARG A 55 1.00 1.09 -8.64
C ARG A 55 -0.12 0.79 -9.64
N ASP A 56 -0.51 -0.47 -9.77
CA ASP A 56 -1.59 -0.88 -10.67
C ASP A 56 -2.94 -0.33 -10.21
N ALA A 57 -3.08 -0.01 -8.94
CA ALA A 57 -4.29 0.65 -8.42
C ALA A 57 -4.37 2.13 -8.81
N GLY A 58 -3.33 2.67 -9.43
CA GLY A 58 -3.30 4.03 -9.94
C GLY A 58 -2.55 5.03 -9.07
N TYR A 59 -1.71 4.56 -8.15
CA TYR A 59 -0.98 5.43 -7.23
C TYR A 59 0.53 5.31 -7.42
N ASP A 60 1.21 6.45 -7.35
CA ASP A 60 2.66 6.44 -7.24
C ASP A 60 3.05 5.85 -5.89
N VAL A 61 4.01 4.94 -5.91
CA VAL A 61 4.45 4.26 -4.70
C VAL A 61 5.96 4.09 -4.72
N GLU A 62 6.58 4.35 -3.59
CA GLU A 62 8.01 4.17 -3.42
C GLU A 62 8.28 3.42 -2.12
N PRO A 63 9.31 2.56 -2.07
CA PRO A 63 9.70 1.93 -0.82
C PRO A 63 10.09 3.02 0.18
N ALA A 64 9.49 2.97 1.37
CA ALA A 64 9.86 3.87 2.44
C ALA A 64 10.97 3.23 3.27
N ALA A 65 11.99 4.00 3.58
CA ALA A 65 13.06 3.54 4.46
C ALA A 65 12.47 3.26 5.85
N ALA A 66 12.81 2.12 6.39
CA ALA A 66 12.36 1.73 7.71
C ALA A 66 13.02 2.59 8.79
#